data_21e88682eeb211a5d56d66964bf5ca1c
#
_entry.id   21e88682eeb211a5d56d66964bf5ca1c
#
_cell.length_a   1.000
_cell.length_b   1.000
_cell.length_c   1.000
_cell.angle_alpha   90.00
_cell.angle_beta   90.00
_cell.angle_gamma   90.00
#
_symmetry.space_group_name_H-M   'P 1'
#
loop_
_entity.id
_entity.type
_entity.pdbx_description
1 polymer ?
#
loop_
_entity_poly.entity_id
_entity_poly.type
_entity_poly.pdbx_seq_one_letter_code
_entity_poly.pdbx_strand_id
1 'polypeptide(L)'
;MFTNKKGIALRIAVAAIVPMAMIAPAMATDATTAVQVFAPKDLKGVPALPFTGVKAAAFTVADKVSNIDVVPQQGPEGTPITISGKGLPASTTLPLTWSTAEGYWKVGIDPTTVNYMGNGYIKYNVNLGDVTTDASGNFTLKTKIPRDFGGLHDIYAIQGTTAIAHGGFQMNPSIAISPKSGPIGTVITVEYTGQGPNLYTGGASVLWDNNYAGEAQGVWTRGYSKFTIRASGDVGTHYVAMNAGIGVQYMNTKQSPVPYSLGGKVAFKITKDAGAPKASIEYPETFQPADASQHTTQSTAGVDINSKAVATLSSTSGVVGEKLKLNVTGLSTTGVHQIVWASVVGNRVNCTGTCWIYTAVNLGANGSPLTATPNAGNLSSDISIPDHLGGWHVVQIKQGDLIEAQVPVYVKESIFNYLDKNGKVLSAGVAAADTALTPELRDGSGVPKTTFKAGEEFTIAMKGVGWTQLDNTLAVTYDNSYIGYGCGFNSNGYMVVHLIATGKPGTHLIDLSPVLYTNQPSFANTPYGMLPVLTNMNDIPGLALGYQPPKVHFAITITK
;
A
#
# COMPACT_ATOMS: atom_id res chain seq x y z
N MET A 1 39.43 -63.36 -21.98
CA MET A 1 40.13 -64.34 -21.16
C MET A 1 40.39 -63.71 -19.81
N PHE A 2 39.89 -64.31 -18.73
CA PHE A 2 40.05 -64.02 -17.30
C PHE A 2 39.38 -62.79 -16.70
N THR A 3 38.22 -62.96 -16.23
CA THR A 3 37.58 -62.90 -14.91
C THR A 3 38.50 -62.54 -13.73
N ASN A 4 38.11 -61.54 -12.99
CA ASN A 4 38.11 -61.63 -11.53
C ASN A 4 37.09 -60.69 -10.88
N LYS A 5 36.05 -61.25 -10.31
CA LYS A 5 35.11 -60.64 -9.39
C LYS A 5 35.76 -60.56 -8.03
N LYS A 6 35.85 -59.37 -7.43
CA LYS A 6 35.95 -59.25 -5.98
C LYS A 6 34.77 -58.42 -5.48
N GLY A 7 33.84 -59.13 -4.82
CA GLY A 7 32.73 -58.51 -4.11
C GLY A 7 33.21 -57.76 -2.89
N ILE A 8 32.79 -56.52 -2.78
CA ILE A 8 32.91 -55.73 -1.56
C ILE A 8 31.57 -55.85 -0.84
N ALA A 9 31.58 -56.55 0.28
CA ALA A 9 30.46 -56.61 1.19
C ALA A 9 30.30 -55.28 1.90
N LEU A 10 29.22 -54.57 1.56
CA LEU A 10 28.84 -53.35 2.24
C LEU A 10 28.16 -53.72 3.57
N ARG A 11 28.87 -53.54 4.68
CA ARG A 11 28.30 -53.65 6.02
C ARG A 11 27.44 -52.39 6.26
N ILE A 12 26.13 -52.56 6.21
CA ILE A 12 25.17 -51.55 6.64
C ILE A 12 25.19 -51.51 8.16
N ALA A 13 25.81 -50.49 8.71
CA ALA A 13 25.63 -50.15 10.12
C ALA A 13 24.27 -49.49 10.29
N VAL A 14 23.35 -50.22 10.91
CA VAL A 14 22.07 -49.66 11.35
C VAL A 14 22.37 -48.74 12.53
N ALA A 15 22.49 -47.46 12.28
CA ALA A 15 22.49 -46.46 13.33
C ALA A 15 21.05 -46.34 13.84
N ALA A 16 20.82 -46.72 15.10
CA ALA A 16 19.57 -46.47 15.80
C ALA A 16 19.33 -44.95 15.84
N ILE A 17 18.37 -44.49 15.05
CA ILE A 17 17.87 -43.11 15.15
C ILE A 17 17.04 -43.05 16.43
N VAL A 18 17.61 -42.52 17.49
CA VAL A 18 16.87 -42.04 18.64
C VAL A 18 16.06 -40.87 18.15
N PRO A 19 14.72 -40.85 18.25
CA PRO A 19 13.95 -39.66 17.96
C PRO A 19 14.30 -38.60 19.01
N MET A 20 15.20 -37.68 18.69
CA MET A 20 15.24 -36.42 19.36
C MET A 20 13.86 -35.75 19.11
N ALA A 21 12.99 -35.82 20.08
CA ALA A 21 11.86 -34.95 20.15
C ALA A 21 12.42 -33.53 20.11
N MET A 22 12.38 -32.90 18.95
CA MET A 22 12.49 -31.45 18.88
C MET A 22 11.32 -30.94 19.71
N ILE A 23 11.62 -30.49 20.92
CA ILE A 23 10.78 -29.58 21.65
C ILE A 23 10.80 -28.33 20.77
N ALA A 24 9.81 -28.22 19.88
CA ALA A 24 9.50 -26.94 19.27
C ALA A 24 9.37 -25.96 20.45
N PRO A 25 10.07 -24.82 20.45
CA PRO A 25 9.77 -23.80 21.44
C PRO A 25 8.27 -23.60 21.34
N ALA A 26 7.56 -23.75 22.45
CA ALA A 26 6.19 -23.34 22.56
C ALA A 26 6.19 -21.90 22.06
N MET A 27 5.68 -21.69 20.84
CA MET A 27 5.31 -20.34 20.42
C MET A 27 4.36 -19.91 21.51
N ALA A 28 4.75 -18.89 22.25
CA ALA A 28 3.84 -18.18 23.11
C ALA A 28 2.60 -17.99 22.27
N THR A 29 1.46 -18.46 22.73
CA THR A 29 0.16 -18.18 22.13
C THR A 29 0.00 -16.69 22.25
N ASP A 30 0.35 -16.00 21.17
CA ASP A 30 0.37 -14.57 21.08
C ASP A 30 -0.98 -14.02 21.50
N ALA A 31 -0.90 -13.02 22.36
CA ALA A 31 -1.98 -12.09 22.56
C ALA A 31 -2.54 -11.79 21.17
N THR A 32 -3.78 -12.17 20.94
CA THR A 32 -4.45 -12.18 19.63
C THR A 32 -4.15 -10.90 18.88
N THR A 33 -3.29 -11.00 17.86
CA THR A 33 -3.03 -9.90 16.95
C THR A 33 -4.36 -9.44 16.40
N ALA A 34 -4.80 -8.24 16.74
CA ALA A 34 -6.08 -7.74 16.28
C ALA A 34 -5.99 -7.53 14.79
N VAL A 35 -6.63 -8.40 14.02
CA VAL A 35 -6.76 -8.23 12.57
C VAL A 35 -7.84 -7.19 12.33
N GLN A 36 -7.45 -6.01 11.86
CA GLN A 36 -8.41 -5.00 11.46
C GLN A 36 -8.86 -5.22 10.02
N VAL A 37 -10.17 -5.17 9.83
CA VAL A 37 -10.84 -5.27 8.54
C VAL A 37 -11.40 -3.90 8.19
N PHE A 38 -10.99 -3.36 7.05
CA PHE A 38 -11.38 -2.02 6.63
C PHE A 38 -12.35 -2.07 5.47
N ALA A 39 -13.43 -1.31 5.57
CA ALA A 39 -14.45 -1.19 4.56
C ALA A 39 -14.22 0.05 3.66
N PRO A 40 -14.53 -0.03 2.35
CA PRO A 40 -14.34 1.08 1.39
C PRO A 40 -15.04 2.37 1.75
N LYS A 41 -16.17 2.29 2.47
CA LYS A 41 -16.98 3.44 2.90
C LYS A 41 -16.22 4.44 3.79
N ASP A 42 -15.14 4.00 4.42
CA ASP A 42 -14.40 4.78 5.43
C ASP A 42 -13.29 5.63 4.79
N LEU A 43 -13.08 5.50 3.47
CA LEU A 43 -12.04 6.21 2.75
C LEU A 43 -12.59 7.33 1.85
N LYS A 44 -12.06 8.53 2.03
CA LYS A 44 -12.35 9.67 1.16
C LYS A 44 -11.80 9.41 -0.24
N GLY A 45 -12.58 9.69 -1.27
CA GLY A 45 -12.16 9.53 -2.66
C GLY A 45 -12.34 8.12 -3.23
N VAL A 46 -12.77 7.14 -2.44
CA VAL A 46 -13.21 5.85 -2.97
C VAL A 46 -14.54 6.04 -3.69
N PRO A 47 -14.65 5.64 -4.98
CA PRO A 47 -15.90 5.81 -5.71
C PRO A 47 -17.03 5.02 -5.08
N ALA A 48 -18.19 5.66 -4.88
CA ALA A 48 -19.39 4.97 -4.45
C ALA A 48 -19.80 3.93 -5.51
N LEU A 49 -20.26 2.77 -5.05
CA LEU A 49 -20.82 1.78 -5.97
C LEU A 49 -22.13 2.30 -6.58
N PRO A 50 -22.42 1.97 -7.85
CA PRO A 50 -23.62 2.46 -8.55
C PRO A 50 -24.93 1.98 -7.94
N PHE A 51 -24.92 0.86 -7.20
CA PHE A 51 -26.06 0.43 -6.39
C PHE A 51 -25.65 0.36 -4.93
N THR A 52 -26.57 0.74 -4.07
CA THR A 52 -26.33 0.91 -2.63
C THR A 52 -26.00 -0.38 -1.90
N GLY A 53 -25.86 -1.49 -2.62
CA GLY A 53 -25.37 -2.74 -2.08
C GLY A 53 -26.22 -3.27 -0.92
N VAL A 54 -27.54 -3.11 -0.98
CA VAL A 54 -28.40 -3.79 -0.01
C VAL A 54 -28.16 -5.27 -0.14
N LYS A 55 -27.50 -5.83 0.87
CA LYS A 55 -27.19 -7.24 0.91
C LYS A 55 -28.48 -8.04 0.82
N ALA A 56 -28.55 -8.95 -0.14
CA ALA A 56 -29.67 -9.84 -0.25
C ALA A 56 -29.76 -10.78 0.95
N ALA A 57 -30.97 -11.14 1.35
CA ALA A 57 -31.15 -12.19 2.34
C ALA A 57 -30.52 -13.50 1.87
N ALA A 58 -30.09 -14.34 2.81
CA ALA A 58 -29.55 -15.64 2.46
C ALA A 58 -30.64 -16.49 1.79
N PHE A 59 -30.27 -17.23 0.75
CA PHE A 59 -31.16 -18.10 0.01
C PHE A 59 -30.46 -19.43 -0.32
N THR A 60 -31.24 -20.44 -0.62
CA THR A 60 -30.78 -21.72 -1.18
C THR A 60 -31.07 -21.75 -2.69
N VAL A 61 -30.34 -22.56 -3.42
CA VAL A 61 -30.60 -22.80 -4.86
C VAL A 61 -31.42 -24.05 -4.99
N ALA A 62 -32.51 -24.01 -5.77
CA ALA A 62 -33.34 -25.15 -6.05
C ALA A 62 -32.55 -26.23 -6.85
N ASP A 63 -32.91 -27.50 -6.68
CA ASP A 63 -32.28 -28.60 -7.42
C ASP A 63 -32.40 -28.44 -8.95
N LYS A 64 -33.47 -27.79 -9.39
CA LYS A 64 -33.67 -27.41 -10.79
C LYS A 64 -34.00 -25.92 -10.85
N VAL A 65 -33.23 -25.19 -11.62
CA VAL A 65 -33.44 -23.77 -11.86
C VAL A 65 -33.76 -23.49 -13.32
N SER A 66 -34.64 -22.53 -13.56
CA SER A 66 -34.89 -22.00 -14.90
C SER A 66 -33.69 -21.16 -15.36
N ASN A 67 -33.55 -20.98 -16.67
CA ASN A 67 -32.49 -20.13 -17.22
C ASN A 67 -32.90 -18.66 -17.20
N ILE A 68 -31.95 -17.80 -16.81
CA ILE A 68 -31.99 -16.36 -17.02
C ILE A 68 -31.05 -16.02 -18.17
N ASP A 69 -31.59 -15.45 -19.23
CA ASP A 69 -30.79 -14.99 -20.37
C ASP A 69 -30.33 -13.55 -20.10
N VAL A 70 -29.07 -13.27 -20.33
CA VAL A 70 -28.46 -11.93 -20.22
C VAL A 70 -27.83 -11.57 -21.56
N VAL A 71 -28.24 -10.45 -22.14
CA VAL A 71 -27.77 -10.03 -23.47
C VAL A 71 -27.30 -8.57 -23.43
N PRO A 72 -26.04 -8.28 -23.81
CA PRO A 72 -24.93 -9.22 -24.03
C PRO A 72 -24.52 -9.96 -22.75
N GLN A 73 -23.86 -11.11 -22.91
CA GLN A 73 -23.40 -11.93 -21.77
C GLN A 73 -22.09 -11.47 -21.16
N GLN A 74 -21.43 -10.52 -21.78
CA GLN A 74 -20.16 -9.97 -21.29
C GLN A 74 -19.96 -8.52 -21.70
N GLY A 75 -19.17 -7.80 -20.94
CA GLY A 75 -18.79 -6.41 -21.21
C GLY A 75 -18.17 -5.75 -19.98
N PRO A 76 -17.63 -4.54 -20.14
CA PRO A 76 -17.15 -3.75 -19.01
C PRO A 76 -18.28 -3.17 -18.17
N GLU A 77 -17.92 -2.51 -17.06
CA GLU A 77 -18.79 -1.64 -16.27
C GLU A 77 -19.61 -0.71 -17.17
N GLY A 78 -20.88 -0.50 -16.81
CA GLY A 78 -21.79 0.39 -17.54
C GLY A 78 -22.38 -0.19 -18.82
N THR A 79 -22.03 -1.43 -19.22
CA THR A 79 -22.62 -2.11 -20.37
C THR A 79 -24.14 -2.19 -20.21
N PRO A 80 -24.95 -1.66 -21.17
CA PRO A 80 -26.38 -1.88 -21.18
C PRO A 80 -26.70 -3.36 -21.43
N ILE A 81 -27.54 -3.94 -20.57
CA ILE A 81 -27.94 -5.34 -20.69
C ILE A 81 -29.46 -5.49 -20.66
N THR A 82 -29.94 -6.57 -21.24
CA THR A 82 -31.29 -7.08 -21.09
C THR A 82 -31.24 -8.40 -20.37
N ILE A 83 -31.91 -8.51 -19.23
CA ILE A 83 -32.08 -9.73 -18.45
C ILE A 83 -33.49 -10.24 -18.70
N SER A 84 -33.64 -11.50 -19.06
CA SER A 84 -34.96 -12.12 -19.29
C SER A 84 -35.04 -13.53 -18.73
N GLY A 85 -36.21 -13.90 -18.25
CA GLY A 85 -36.50 -15.24 -17.75
C GLY A 85 -37.82 -15.77 -18.32
N LYS A 86 -37.95 -17.09 -18.43
CA LYS A 86 -39.15 -17.80 -18.93
C LYS A 86 -39.44 -19.00 -18.06
N GLY A 87 -40.75 -19.41 -18.08
CA GLY A 87 -41.17 -20.63 -17.37
C GLY A 87 -41.11 -20.48 -15.84
N LEU A 88 -41.24 -19.27 -15.34
CA LEU A 88 -41.29 -18.97 -13.93
C LEU A 88 -42.74 -18.92 -13.43
N PRO A 89 -43.00 -18.85 -12.10
CA PRO A 89 -44.36 -18.66 -11.59
C PRO A 89 -45.01 -17.42 -12.22
N ALA A 90 -46.23 -17.59 -12.69
CA ALA A 90 -47.00 -16.53 -13.37
C ALA A 90 -47.40 -15.40 -12.40
N SER A 91 -47.44 -14.18 -12.90
CA SER A 91 -47.89 -12.98 -12.16
C SER A 91 -47.24 -12.82 -10.78
N THR A 92 -45.96 -13.17 -10.68
CA THR A 92 -45.21 -13.21 -9.41
C THR A 92 -44.09 -12.18 -9.43
N THR A 93 -43.94 -11.42 -8.34
CA THR A 93 -42.78 -10.53 -8.14
C THR A 93 -41.61 -11.32 -7.57
N LEU A 94 -40.46 -11.26 -8.25
CA LEU A 94 -39.24 -11.97 -7.92
C LEU A 94 -38.10 -10.98 -7.75
N PRO A 95 -37.44 -10.90 -6.57
CA PRO A 95 -36.18 -10.20 -6.42
C PRO A 95 -35.10 -10.82 -7.32
N LEU A 96 -34.38 -9.99 -8.07
CA LEU A 96 -33.15 -10.38 -8.74
C LEU A 96 -31.96 -10.03 -7.85
N THR A 97 -30.99 -10.92 -7.82
CA THR A 97 -29.72 -10.69 -7.08
C THR A 97 -28.53 -10.76 -8.02
N TRP A 98 -27.48 -10.08 -7.61
CA TRP A 98 -26.17 -10.03 -8.26
C TRP A 98 -25.11 -10.54 -7.30
N SER A 99 -24.31 -11.54 -7.69
CA SER A 99 -23.21 -12.01 -6.86
C SER A 99 -22.04 -11.04 -6.88
N THR A 100 -21.51 -10.74 -5.71
CA THR A 100 -20.36 -9.83 -5.53
C THR A 100 -19.49 -10.27 -4.38
N ALA A 101 -18.48 -9.48 -4.04
CA ALA A 101 -17.65 -9.67 -2.87
C ALA A 101 -17.34 -8.32 -2.20
N GLU A 102 -16.97 -8.38 -0.95
CA GLU A 102 -16.33 -7.29 -0.24
C GLU A 102 -14.86 -7.65 -0.05
N GLY A 103 -13.97 -6.83 -0.59
CA GLY A 103 -12.54 -6.96 -0.37
C GLY A 103 -12.12 -6.26 0.91
N TYR A 104 -11.15 -6.83 1.60
CA TYR A 104 -10.58 -6.24 2.80
C TYR A 104 -9.08 -6.51 2.91
N TRP A 105 -8.36 -5.55 3.49
CA TRP A 105 -6.97 -5.70 3.85
C TRP A 105 -6.83 -6.29 5.24
N LYS A 106 -5.84 -7.15 5.44
CA LYS A 106 -5.46 -7.71 6.72
C LYS A 106 -4.20 -7.04 7.20
N VAL A 107 -4.28 -6.38 8.34
CA VAL A 107 -3.14 -5.77 9.00
C VAL A 107 -3.10 -6.28 10.43
N GLY A 108 -2.00 -6.89 10.82
CA GLY A 108 -1.74 -7.27 12.20
C GLY A 108 -1.21 -6.06 12.95
N ILE A 109 -1.89 -5.68 14.01
CA ILE A 109 -1.46 -4.64 14.94
C ILE A 109 -1.29 -5.28 16.28
N ASP A 110 -0.09 -5.26 16.80
CA ASP A 110 0.19 -5.52 18.20
C ASP A 110 0.85 -4.27 18.82
N PRO A 111 1.01 -4.20 20.13
CA PRO A 111 1.60 -3.03 20.76
C PRO A 111 2.99 -2.66 20.24
N THR A 112 3.61 -3.56 19.51
CA THR A 112 5.02 -3.46 19.11
C THR A 112 5.23 -3.47 17.62
N THR A 113 4.24 -3.88 16.81
CA THR A 113 4.43 -4.01 15.35
C THR A 113 3.17 -3.73 14.56
N VAL A 114 3.36 -3.26 13.35
CA VAL A 114 2.30 -3.17 12.34
C VAL A 114 2.77 -3.95 11.11
N ASN A 115 2.08 -5.05 10.82
CA ASN A 115 2.46 -5.98 9.77
C ASN A 115 1.35 -6.12 8.73
N TYR A 116 1.72 -6.08 7.47
CA TYR A 116 0.83 -6.44 6.39
C TYR A 116 0.67 -7.97 6.33
N MET A 117 -0.57 -8.45 6.39
CA MET A 117 -0.91 -9.88 6.44
C MET A 117 -1.69 -10.37 5.21
N GLY A 118 -1.76 -9.57 4.16
CA GLY A 118 -2.47 -9.93 2.93
C GLY A 118 -3.84 -9.27 2.81
N ASN A 119 -4.67 -9.84 1.95
CA ASN A 119 -6.05 -9.43 1.72
C ASN A 119 -7.01 -10.61 1.81
N GLY A 120 -8.29 -10.34 1.71
CA GLY A 120 -9.32 -11.36 1.63
C GLY A 120 -10.59 -10.82 1.00
N TYR A 121 -11.53 -11.74 0.72
CA TYR A 121 -12.78 -11.42 0.04
C TYR A 121 -13.92 -12.19 0.71
N ILE A 122 -15.00 -11.49 1.03
CA ILE A 122 -16.23 -12.07 1.57
C ILE A 122 -17.27 -12.03 0.46
N LYS A 123 -17.65 -13.18 -0.06
CA LYS A 123 -18.67 -13.30 -1.11
C LYS A 123 -20.06 -13.10 -0.53
N TYR A 124 -20.92 -12.40 -1.25
CA TYR A 124 -22.33 -12.21 -0.93
C TYR A 124 -23.11 -11.84 -2.19
N ASN A 125 -24.43 -11.70 -2.05
CA ASN A 125 -25.29 -11.23 -3.11
C ASN A 125 -25.93 -9.89 -2.71
N VAL A 126 -26.15 -9.02 -3.68
CA VAL A 126 -26.88 -7.77 -3.52
C VAL A 126 -28.15 -7.79 -4.36
N ASN A 127 -29.15 -7.04 -3.95
CA ASN A 127 -30.38 -6.89 -4.73
C ASN A 127 -30.09 -6.06 -5.98
N LEU A 128 -30.44 -6.59 -7.15
CA LEU A 128 -30.33 -5.92 -8.44
C LEU A 128 -31.63 -5.18 -8.80
N GLY A 129 -32.72 -5.52 -8.17
CA GLY A 129 -34.07 -5.00 -8.36
C GLY A 129 -35.11 -6.11 -8.42
N ASP A 130 -36.36 -5.73 -8.44
CA ASP A 130 -37.49 -6.67 -8.53
C ASP A 130 -38.01 -6.74 -9.97
N VAL A 131 -38.44 -7.92 -10.38
CA VAL A 131 -39.15 -8.14 -11.65
C VAL A 131 -40.48 -8.82 -11.38
N THR A 132 -41.50 -8.47 -12.15
CA THR A 132 -42.79 -9.14 -12.09
C THR A 132 -42.99 -9.94 -13.38
N THR A 133 -43.26 -11.24 -13.24
CA THR A 133 -43.55 -12.10 -14.36
C THR A 133 -44.94 -11.83 -14.93
N ASP A 134 -45.08 -12.00 -16.22
CA ASP A 134 -46.39 -11.96 -16.89
C ASP A 134 -47.25 -13.23 -16.60
N ALA A 135 -48.44 -13.30 -17.16
CA ALA A 135 -49.34 -14.45 -17.01
C ALA A 135 -48.74 -15.77 -17.58
N SER A 136 -47.74 -15.68 -18.42
CA SER A 136 -47.03 -16.83 -19.00
C SER A 136 -45.73 -17.17 -18.25
N GLY A 137 -45.43 -16.46 -17.14
CA GLY A 137 -44.22 -16.66 -16.34
C GLY A 137 -42.94 -16.10 -16.95
N ASN A 138 -43.05 -15.07 -17.80
CA ASN A 138 -41.88 -14.40 -18.40
C ASN A 138 -41.66 -13.04 -17.78
N PHE A 139 -40.38 -12.58 -17.75
CA PHE A 139 -40.03 -11.20 -17.45
C PHE A 139 -38.93 -10.67 -18.37
N THR A 140 -38.80 -9.36 -18.44
CA THR A 140 -37.69 -8.67 -19.10
C THR A 140 -37.33 -7.43 -18.32
N LEU A 141 -36.02 -7.28 -17.97
CA LEU A 141 -35.45 -6.11 -17.30
C LEU A 141 -34.32 -5.55 -18.15
N LYS A 142 -34.38 -4.24 -18.43
CA LYS A 142 -33.28 -3.50 -19.05
C LYS A 142 -32.55 -2.71 -17.96
N THR A 143 -31.24 -2.90 -17.87
CA THR A 143 -30.40 -2.22 -16.88
C THR A 143 -28.98 -2.03 -17.40
N LYS A 144 -28.07 -1.57 -16.56
CA LYS A 144 -26.64 -1.45 -16.87
C LYS A 144 -25.85 -2.25 -15.84
N ILE A 145 -24.72 -2.80 -16.28
CA ILE A 145 -23.79 -3.47 -15.39
C ILE A 145 -23.22 -2.46 -14.39
N PRO A 146 -23.32 -2.74 -13.08
CA PRO A 146 -22.79 -1.89 -12.05
C PRO A 146 -21.25 -1.94 -12.01
N ARG A 147 -20.62 -0.97 -11.34
CA ARG A 147 -19.21 -1.07 -10.95
C ARG A 147 -19.05 -2.16 -9.91
N ASP A 148 -18.20 -3.13 -10.21
CA ASP A 148 -17.90 -4.25 -9.32
C ASP A 148 -16.58 -4.91 -9.72
N PHE A 149 -16.21 -5.97 -9.02
CA PHE A 149 -15.10 -6.85 -9.41
C PHE A 149 -15.31 -7.41 -10.82
N GLY A 150 -14.22 -7.70 -11.50
CA GLY A 150 -14.26 -8.43 -12.76
C GLY A 150 -14.52 -9.92 -12.57
N GLY A 151 -14.79 -10.60 -13.68
CA GLY A 151 -15.06 -12.02 -13.71
C GLY A 151 -16.55 -12.34 -13.85
N LEU A 152 -16.90 -13.58 -13.50
CA LEU A 152 -18.27 -14.04 -13.62
C LEU A 152 -19.10 -13.64 -12.40
N HIS A 153 -20.24 -13.02 -12.66
CA HIS A 153 -21.26 -12.70 -11.68
C HIS A 153 -22.51 -13.51 -11.93
N ASP A 154 -23.00 -14.18 -10.90
CA ASP A 154 -24.25 -14.92 -10.96
C ASP A 154 -25.43 -13.98 -10.74
N ILE A 155 -26.51 -14.22 -11.48
CA ILE A 155 -27.79 -13.53 -11.34
C ILE A 155 -28.83 -14.59 -10.98
N TYR A 156 -29.52 -14.39 -9.85
CA TYR A 156 -30.58 -15.29 -9.41
C TYR A 156 -31.92 -14.56 -9.33
N ALA A 157 -33.01 -15.25 -9.68
CA ALA A 157 -34.36 -14.84 -9.34
C ALA A 157 -34.86 -15.65 -8.14
N ILE A 158 -35.29 -14.94 -7.10
CA ILE A 158 -35.59 -15.53 -5.78
C ILE A 158 -37.11 -15.59 -5.58
N GLN A 159 -37.60 -16.75 -5.15
CA GLN A 159 -38.97 -16.94 -4.65
C GLN A 159 -38.90 -17.32 -3.18
N GLY A 160 -39.39 -16.43 -2.29
CA GLY A 160 -39.25 -16.64 -0.86
C GLY A 160 -37.78 -16.65 -0.46
N THR A 161 -37.27 -17.82 -0.05
CA THR A 161 -35.87 -18.04 0.32
C THR A 161 -35.11 -18.96 -0.66
N THR A 162 -35.66 -19.18 -1.86
CA THR A 162 -35.10 -20.13 -2.82
C THR A 162 -34.88 -19.45 -4.17
N ALA A 163 -33.69 -19.60 -4.72
CA ALA A 163 -33.38 -19.22 -6.09
C ALA A 163 -33.99 -20.25 -7.05
N ILE A 164 -34.89 -19.81 -7.91
CA ILE A 164 -35.65 -20.64 -8.87
C ILE A 164 -35.19 -20.43 -10.31
N ALA A 165 -34.39 -19.40 -10.57
CA ALA A 165 -33.75 -19.16 -11.87
C ALA A 165 -32.35 -18.61 -11.70
N HIS A 166 -31.46 -18.90 -12.65
CA HIS A 166 -30.07 -18.58 -12.65
C HIS A 166 -29.57 -18.15 -14.03
N GLY A 167 -28.75 -17.16 -14.08
CA GLY A 167 -27.98 -16.71 -15.23
C GLY A 167 -26.67 -16.08 -14.78
N GLY A 168 -25.90 -15.54 -15.71
CA GLY A 168 -24.63 -14.91 -15.36
C GLY A 168 -24.18 -13.88 -16.38
N PHE A 169 -23.25 -13.05 -15.94
CA PHE A 169 -22.61 -12.04 -16.76
C PHE A 169 -21.10 -12.04 -16.52
N GLN A 170 -20.32 -12.05 -17.59
CA GLN A 170 -18.85 -11.91 -17.52
C GLN A 170 -18.47 -10.44 -17.56
N MET A 171 -18.02 -9.90 -16.45
CA MET A 171 -17.50 -8.54 -16.39
C MET A 171 -16.06 -8.48 -16.88
N ASN A 172 -15.85 -7.75 -17.97
CA ASN A 172 -14.55 -7.58 -18.61
C ASN A 172 -13.84 -6.35 -18.03
N PRO A 173 -12.50 -6.37 -17.92
CA PRO A 173 -11.75 -5.19 -17.52
C PRO A 173 -11.81 -4.09 -18.59
N SER A 174 -11.64 -2.85 -18.13
CA SER A 174 -11.44 -1.68 -19.01
C SER A 174 -10.42 -0.71 -18.45
N ILE A 175 -9.74 0.02 -19.34
CA ILE A 175 -8.72 1.00 -18.99
C ILE A 175 -9.03 2.35 -19.66
N ALA A 176 -8.83 3.42 -18.90
CA ALA A 176 -8.86 4.79 -19.40
C ALA A 176 -7.67 5.59 -18.87
N ILE A 177 -7.21 6.57 -19.63
CA ILE A 177 -6.17 7.51 -19.20
C ILE A 177 -6.56 8.97 -19.46
N SER A 178 -6.05 9.86 -18.62
CA SER A 178 -6.17 11.31 -18.80
C SER A 178 -4.93 12.03 -18.25
N PRO A 179 -4.32 12.96 -19.01
CA PRO A 179 -4.58 13.27 -20.42
C PRO A 179 -4.10 12.15 -21.36
N LYS A 180 -4.40 12.27 -22.67
CA LYS A 180 -3.94 11.32 -23.72
C LYS A 180 -2.67 11.77 -24.42
N SER A 181 -2.16 12.94 -24.10
CA SER A 181 -0.91 13.46 -24.66
C SER A 181 -0.33 14.56 -23.77
N GLY A 182 0.98 14.78 -23.89
CA GLY A 182 1.70 15.85 -23.20
C GLY A 182 3.22 15.71 -23.37
N PRO A 183 4.01 16.62 -22.81
CA PRO A 183 5.48 16.49 -22.77
C PRO A 183 5.93 15.35 -21.85
N ILE A 184 7.23 15.01 -21.90
CA ILE A 184 7.86 14.14 -20.89
C ILE A 184 7.59 14.71 -19.49
N GLY A 185 7.33 13.83 -18.52
CA GLY A 185 6.97 14.19 -17.16
C GLY A 185 5.48 14.50 -16.93
N THR A 186 4.65 14.51 -18.00
CA THR A 186 3.20 14.66 -17.83
C THR A 186 2.66 13.57 -16.89
N VAL A 187 1.98 13.98 -15.84
CA VAL A 187 1.27 13.07 -14.94
C VAL A 187 0.03 12.54 -15.67
N ILE A 188 -0.04 11.22 -15.80
CA ILE A 188 -1.13 10.49 -16.44
C ILE A 188 -1.93 9.79 -15.35
N THR A 189 -3.18 10.17 -15.18
CA THR A 189 -4.11 9.40 -14.36
C THR A 189 -4.58 8.19 -15.16
N VAL A 190 -4.45 7.03 -14.56
CA VAL A 190 -4.93 5.75 -15.10
C VAL A 190 -6.11 5.30 -14.25
N GLU A 191 -7.20 4.96 -14.89
CA GLU A 191 -8.36 4.32 -14.28
C GLU A 191 -8.55 2.95 -14.91
N TYR A 192 -8.64 1.93 -14.07
CA TYR A 192 -8.80 0.54 -14.49
C TYR A 192 -9.91 -0.13 -13.69
N THR A 193 -10.83 -0.80 -14.36
CA THR A 193 -11.97 -1.50 -13.75
C THR A 193 -11.97 -2.96 -14.12
N GLY A 194 -12.69 -3.77 -13.34
CA GLY A 194 -12.88 -5.18 -13.64
C GLY A 194 -11.75 -6.09 -13.16
N GLN A 195 -10.99 -5.69 -12.13
CA GLN A 195 -10.14 -6.62 -11.39
C GLN A 195 -11.00 -7.60 -10.60
N GLY A 196 -10.59 -8.86 -10.54
CA GLY A 196 -11.39 -9.91 -9.89
C GLY A 196 -11.18 -10.00 -8.37
N PRO A 197 -12.10 -10.68 -7.64
CA PRO A 197 -12.04 -10.81 -6.19
C PRO A 197 -11.27 -12.08 -5.76
N ASN A 198 -10.03 -12.23 -6.17
CA ASN A 198 -9.19 -13.35 -5.72
C ASN A 198 -7.71 -13.01 -5.78
N LEU A 199 -6.87 -13.88 -5.21
CA LEU A 199 -5.43 -13.66 -5.08
C LEU A 199 -4.73 -13.37 -6.43
N TYR A 200 -5.19 -13.98 -7.51
CA TYR A 200 -4.57 -13.86 -8.82
C TYR A 200 -5.10 -12.70 -9.66
N THR A 201 -6.27 -12.18 -9.33
CA THR A 201 -6.96 -11.16 -10.13
C THR A 201 -7.32 -9.90 -9.35
N GLY A 202 -7.08 -9.86 -8.03
CA GLY A 202 -7.35 -8.71 -7.16
C GLY A 202 -6.36 -7.55 -7.31
N GLY A 203 -5.32 -7.73 -8.11
CA GLY A 203 -4.38 -6.73 -8.54
C GLY A 203 -4.10 -6.86 -10.03
N ALA A 204 -3.43 -5.88 -10.60
CA ALA A 204 -3.00 -5.88 -11.98
C ALA A 204 -1.59 -5.30 -12.12
N SER A 205 -0.75 -5.98 -12.92
CA SER A 205 0.55 -5.46 -13.33
C SER A 205 0.35 -4.31 -14.30
N VAL A 206 1.06 -3.21 -14.06
CA VAL A 206 1.04 -2.01 -14.89
C VAL A 206 2.30 -1.98 -15.76
N LEU A 207 2.10 -1.81 -17.03
CA LEU A 207 3.18 -1.73 -18.01
C LEU A 207 3.19 -0.38 -18.70
N TRP A 208 4.40 0.13 -18.92
CA TRP A 208 4.70 1.21 -19.84
C TRP A 208 5.59 0.67 -20.95
N ASP A 209 5.09 0.53 -22.17
CA ASP A 209 5.83 -0.04 -23.30
C ASP A 209 6.50 -1.39 -23.02
N ASN A 210 5.82 -2.30 -22.34
CA ASN A 210 6.32 -3.59 -21.83
C ASN A 210 7.28 -3.49 -20.62
N ASN A 211 7.68 -2.32 -20.15
CA ASN A 211 8.41 -2.18 -18.92
C ASN A 211 7.43 -2.33 -17.74
N TYR A 212 7.78 -3.14 -16.77
CA TYR A 212 7.00 -3.28 -15.55
C TYR A 212 7.16 -2.04 -14.68
N ALA A 213 6.10 -1.25 -14.58
CA ALA A 213 6.09 -0.01 -13.80
C ALA A 213 5.65 -0.23 -12.34
N GLY A 214 4.87 -1.28 -12.08
CA GLY A 214 4.37 -1.60 -10.75
C GLY A 214 3.03 -2.31 -10.78
N GLU A 215 2.33 -2.26 -9.66
CA GLU A 215 1.06 -2.91 -9.44
C GLU A 215 -0.04 -1.90 -9.13
N ALA A 216 -1.24 -2.21 -9.59
CA ALA A 216 -2.47 -1.53 -9.20
C ALA A 216 -3.37 -2.50 -8.43
N GLN A 217 -3.84 -2.09 -7.27
CA GLN A 217 -4.72 -2.87 -6.40
C GLN A 217 -6.16 -2.38 -6.53
N GLY A 218 -7.11 -3.32 -6.46
CA GLY A 218 -8.54 -3.04 -6.50
C GLY A 218 -9.31 -3.83 -5.44
N VAL A 219 -8.75 -3.94 -4.23
CA VAL A 219 -9.29 -4.75 -3.14
C VAL A 219 -10.47 -4.05 -2.48
N TRP A 220 -10.27 -2.88 -1.90
CA TRP A 220 -11.34 -2.10 -1.27
C TRP A 220 -12.29 -1.47 -2.27
N THR A 221 -11.75 -1.09 -3.39
CA THR A 221 -12.43 -0.35 -4.44
C THR A 221 -13.26 -1.25 -5.36
N ARG A 222 -13.40 -2.53 -5.01
CA ARG A 222 -14.18 -3.53 -5.76
C ARG A 222 -13.79 -3.61 -7.22
N GLY A 223 -12.50 -3.89 -7.44
CA GLY A 223 -11.95 -4.07 -8.78
C GLY A 223 -11.68 -2.79 -9.56
N TYR A 224 -11.78 -1.62 -8.91
CA TYR A 224 -11.41 -0.33 -9.48
C TYR A 224 -10.05 0.13 -8.97
N SER A 225 -9.15 0.46 -9.86
CA SER A 225 -7.86 1.09 -9.55
C SER A 225 -7.77 2.46 -10.18
N LYS A 226 -7.26 3.41 -9.40
CA LYS A 226 -6.91 4.75 -9.87
C LYS A 226 -5.52 5.10 -9.37
N PHE A 227 -4.64 5.45 -10.27
CA PHE A 227 -3.26 5.78 -9.95
C PHE A 227 -2.67 6.73 -10.98
N THR A 228 -1.49 7.25 -10.69
CA THR A 228 -0.73 8.12 -11.59
C THR A 228 0.57 7.44 -12.01
N ILE A 229 0.98 7.66 -13.26
CA ILE A 229 2.32 7.43 -13.80
C ILE A 229 2.76 8.66 -14.56
N ARG A 230 4.05 8.80 -14.82
CA ARG A 230 4.57 9.93 -15.59
C ARG A 230 4.98 9.48 -17.00
N ALA A 231 4.67 10.30 -18.01
CA ALA A 231 5.09 10.04 -19.38
C ALA A 231 6.61 10.08 -19.49
N SER A 232 7.25 9.01 -19.90
CA SER A 232 8.70 8.87 -20.05
C SER A 232 9.09 8.24 -21.38
N GLY A 233 10.29 8.50 -21.85
CA GLY A 233 10.82 7.96 -23.09
C GLY A 233 10.87 8.96 -24.23
N ASP A 234 11.07 8.47 -25.46
CA ASP A 234 11.23 9.30 -26.67
C ASP A 234 9.92 10.03 -27.04
N VAL A 235 10.01 11.10 -27.80
CA VAL A 235 8.84 11.74 -28.41
C VAL A 235 8.17 10.76 -29.37
N GLY A 236 6.86 10.50 -29.17
CA GLY A 236 6.15 9.50 -29.93
C GLY A 236 4.94 8.93 -29.21
N THR A 237 4.47 7.79 -29.71
CA THR A 237 3.34 7.06 -29.11
C THR A 237 3.85 5.96 -28.18
N HIS A 238 3.38 5.99 -26.96
CA HIS A 238 3.64 5.02 -25.90
C HIS A 238 2.34 4.35 -25.46
N TYR A 239 2.44 3.23 -24.75
CA TYR A 239 1.27 2.46 -24.33
C TYR A 239 1.31 2.17 -22.83
N VAL A 240 0.21 2.49 -22.17
CA VAL A 240 -0.11 1.94 -20.85
C VAL A 240 -0.89 0.65 -21.08
N ALA A 241 -0.44 -0.44 -20.51
CA ALA A 241 -1.16 -1.71 -20.54
C ALA A 241 -1.33 -2.30 -19.14
N MET A 242 -2.40 -3.04 -18.95
CA MET A 242 -2.73 -3.72 -17.70
C MET A 242 -2.83 -5.21 -17.94
N ASN A 243 -2.25 -6.00 -17.05
CA ASN A 243 -2.43 -7.45 -17.03
C ASN A 243 -2.96 -7.90 -15.69
N ALA A 244 -3.89 -8.84 -15.69
CA ALA A 244 -4.36 -9.46 -14.46
C ALA A 244 -3.22 -10.21 -13.75
N GLY A 245 -3.19 -10.12 -12.44
CA GLY A 245 -2.20 -10.78 -11.60
C GLY A 245 -1.33 -9.82 -10.82
N ILE A 246 -0.79 -10.32 -9.72
CA ILE A 246 0.11 -9.59 -8.83
C ILE A 246 1.54 -10.00 -9.15
N GLY A 247 2.42 -9.02 -9.26
CA GLY A 247 3.84 -9.24 -9.48
C GLY A 247 4.27 -9.16 -10.93
N VAL A 248 5.54 -9.48 -11.15
CA VAL A 248 6.11 -9.54 -12.50
C VAL A 248 5.39 -10.60 -13.30
N GLN A 249 4.99 -10.25 -14.52
CA GLN A 249 4.14 -11.08 -15.34
C GLN A 249 4.74 -12.44 -15.68
N TYR A 250 3.93 -13.49 -15.54
CA TYR A 250 4.18 -14.75 -16.19
C TYR A 250 3.68 -14.68 -17.65
N MET A 251 4.60 -14.67 -18.58
CA MET A 251 4.29 -14.36 -20.00
C MET A 251 3.91 -15.57 -20.86
N ASN A 252 4.06 -16.80 -20.33
CA ASN A 252 3.68 -17.98 -21.09
C ASN A 252 2.17 -18.24 -21.05
N THR A 253 1.49 -17.88 -22.12
CA THR A 253 0.03 -17.99 -22.20
C THR A 253 -0.53 -19.42 -22.20
N LYS A 254 0.30 -20.43 -22.51
CA LYS A 254 -0.16 -21.84 -22.62
C LYS A 254 -0.18 -22.58 -21.28
N GLN A 255 0.53 -22.10 -20.29
CA GLN A 255 0.66 -22.76 -18.97
C GLN A 255 0.39 -21.81 -17.82
N SER A 256 -0.23 -20.68 -18.07
CA SER A 256 -0.59 -19.74 -17.02
C SER A 256 -1.81 -20.26 -16.25
N PRO A 257 -1.77 -20.28 -14.91
CA PRO A 257 -2.94 -20.55 -14.09
C PRO A 257 -3.98 -19.43 -14.19
N VAL A 258 -3.56 -18.25 -14.66
CA VAL A 258 -4.44 -17.14 -15.00
C VAL A 258 -4.38 -16.99 -16.51
N PRO A 259 -5.52 -17.02 -17.23
CA PRO A 259 -5.53 -16.76 -18.65
C PRO A 259 -4.85 -15.41 -18.92
N TYR A 260 -3.72 -15.45 -19.62
CA TYR A 260 -3.05 -14.23 -20.02
C TYR A 260 -3.94 -13.49 -21.01
N SER A 261 -4.53 -12.44 -20.56
CA SER A 261 -5.13 -11.44 -21.44
C SER A 261 -4.62 -10.10 -21.01
N LEU A 262 -4.14 -9.31 -21.96
CA LEU A 262 -3.99 -7.90 -21.71
C LEU A 262 -5.37 -7.39 -21.26
N GLY A 263 -5.48 -6.99 -20.00
CA GLY A 263 -6.70 -6.43 -19.42
C GLY A 263 -7.13 -5.12 -20.08
N GLY A 264 -6.30 -4.65 -21.00
CA GLY A 264 -6.50 -3.49 -21.83
C GLY A 264 -5.19 -2.77 -22.07
N LYS A 265 -5.15 -2.00 -23.16
CA LYS A 265 -4.07 -1.07 -23.46
C LYS A 265 -4.61 0.23 -24.00
N VAL A 266 -3.91 1.33 -23.70
CA VAL A 266 -4.31 2.66 -24.16
C VAL A 266 -3.05 3.43 -24.58
N ALA A 267 -3.15 4.20 -25.67
CA ALA A 267 -2.05 4.99 -26.19
C ALA A 267 -1.95 6.35 -25.49
N PHE A 268 -0.72 6.77 -25.19
CA PHE A 268 -0.37 8.13 -24.80
C PHE A 268 0.64 8.71 -25.82
N LYS A 269 0.48 9.98 -26.21
CA LYS A 269 1.40 10.64 -27.13
C LYS A 269 2.32 11.61 -26.37
N ILE A 270 3.61 11.29 -26.30
CA ILE A 270 4.63 12.25 -25.87
C ILE A 270 4.85 13.25 -26.99
N THR A 271 4.65 14.54 -26.70
CA THR A 271 4.67 15.61 -27.72
C THR A 271 6.04 16.28 -27.86
N LYS A 272 6.78 16.35 -26.75
CA LYS A 272 8.14 16.95 -26.70
C LYS A 272 8.86 16.60 -25.41
N ASP A 273 10.17 16.78 -25.38
CA ASP A 273 10.94 16.96 -24.17
C ASP A 273 10.92 18.45 -23.78
N ALA A 274 10.35 18.76 -22.61
CA ALA A 274 10.26 20.13 -22.09
C ALA A 274 11.33 20.41 -21.02
N GLY A 275 12.27 19.49 -20.81
CA GLY A 275 13.27 19.52 -19.75
C GLY A 275 12.80 18.81 -18.48
N ALA A 276 13.74 18.50 -17.59
CA ALA A 276 13.49 17.77 -16.36
C ALA A 276 12.54 18.55 -15.43
N PRO A 277 11.38 17.97 -15.07
CA PRO A 277 10.50 18.58 -14.08
C PRO A 277 11.19 18.64 -12.70
N LYS A 278 10.77 19.59 -11.89
CA LYS A 278 11.22 19.66 -10.50
C LYS A 278 10.78 18.42 -9.74
N ALA A 279 11.61 17.99 -8.83
CA ALA A 279 11.25 16.89 -7.95
C ALA A 279 10.10 17.30 -7.01
N SER A 280 9.29 16.31 -6.61
CA SER A 280 8.11 16.52 -5.77
C SER A 280 7.79 15.26 -4.97
N ILE A 281 6.98 15.43 -3.94
CA ILE A 281 6.41 14.34 -3.15
C ILE A 281 4.88 14.45 -3.24
N GLU A 282 4.24 13.33 -3.54
CA GLU A 282 2.79 13.19 -3.62
C GLU A 282 2.31 12.31 -2.48
N TYR A 283 1.52 12.87 -1.55
CA TYR A 283 0.95 12.15 -0.42
C TYR A 283 -0.51 11.79 -0.66
N PRO A 284 -1.01 10.68 -0.08
CA PRO A 284 -2.43 10.40 -0.06
C PRO A 284 -3.21 11.53 0.61
N GLU A 285 -4.34 11.93 0.00
CA GLU A 285 -5.22 12.94 0.58
C GLU A 285 -6.03 12.42 1.79
N THR A 286 -6.18 11.11 1.88
CA THR A 286 -6.96 10.44 2.92
C THR A 286 -6.13 10.17 4.16
N PHE A 287 -5.92 11.20 4.97
CA PHE A 287 -5.27 11.04 6.26
C PHE A 287 -6.33 10.93 7.37
N GLN A 288 -6.32 9.83 8.07
CA GLN A 288 -7.10 9.65 9.30
C GLN A 288 -6.14 9.77 10.49
N PRO A 289 -6.35 10.74 11.40
CA PRO A 289 -5.58 10.77 12.62
C PRO A 289 -5.83 9.46 13.38
N ALA A 290 -4.77 8.74 13.67
CA ALA A 290 -4.90 7.52 14.42
C ALA A 290 -5.00 7.80 15.92
N ASP A 291 -5.68 6.91 16.61
CA ASP A 291 -5.65 6.86 18.06
C ASP A 291 -4.23 6.51 18.54
N ALA A 292 -3.74 7.18 19.55
CA ALA A 292 -2.43 6.92 20.16
C ALA A 292 -2.27 5.44 20.56
N SER A 293 -3.35 4.78 20.97
CA SER A 293 -3.35 3.35 21.31
C SER A 293 -3.07 2.42 20.13
N GLN A 294 -3.31 2.88 18.91
CA GLN A 294 -3.06 2.10 17.68
C GLN A 294 -1.63 2.24 17.17
N HIS A 295 -0.91 3.27 17.61
CA HIS A 295 0.43 3.61 17.11
C HIS A 295 1.48 3.78 18.20
N THR A 296 1.18 3.32 19.41
CA THR A 296 2.21 3.24 20.43
C THR A 296 3.26 2.23 19.98
N THR A 297 4.38 2.75 19.54
CA THR A 297 5.58 1.96 19.23
C THR A 297 6.20 1.35 20.46
N GLN A 298 5.55 1.51 21.61
CA GLN A 298 6.13 1.15 22.88
C GLN A 298 5.24 0.25 23.65
N SER A 299 5.88 -0.47 24.55
CA SER A 299 5.15 -1.03 25.65
C SER A 299 4.33 0.09 26.31
N THR A 300 3.08 -0.16 26.57
CA THR A 300 2.25 0.67 27.45
C THR A 300 2.71 0.57 28.91
N ALA A 301 3.83 -0.14 29.17
CA ALA A 301 4.43 -0.22 30.47
C ALA A 301 4.82 1.18 30.95
N GLY A 302 4.31 1.55 32.10
CA GLY A 302 4.52 2.86 32.67
C GLY A 302 3.45 3.88 32.37
N VAL A 303 2.40 3.58 31.62
CA VAL A 303 1.25 4.48 31.46
C VAL A 303 0.48 4.57 32.76
N ASP A 304 0.37 5.77 33.30
CA ASP A 304 -0.48 6.03 34.48
C ASP A 304 -1.94 6.07 34.05
N ILE A 305 -2.65 4.96 34.30
CA ILE A 305 -4.08 4.82 34.00
C ILE A 305 -4.99 5.77 34.82
N ASN A 306 -4.47 6.37 35.88
CA ASN A 306 -5.20 7.34 36.71
C ASN A 306 -4.97 8.78 36.28
N SER A 307 -4.00 9.01 35.41
CA SER A 307 -3.70 10.35 34.89
C SER A 307 -4.91 10.93 34.15
N LYS A 308 -5.16 12.21 34.36
CA LYS A 308 -6.14 13.01 33.62
C LYS A 308 -5.45 13.95 32.62
N ALA A 309 -4.15 13.79 32.46
CA ALA A 309 -3.37 14.65 31.60
C ALA A 309 -3.72 14.42 30.12
N VAL A 310 -3.87 15.50 29.39
CA VAL A 310 -4.17 15.50 27.95
C VAL A 310 -3.08 16.27 27.24
N ALA A 311 -2.42 15.64 26.27
CA ALA A 311 -1.41 16.24 25.43
C ALA A 311 -1.96 16.51 24.02
N THR A 312 -1.59 17.64 23.44
CA THR A 312 -1.93 18.04 22.08
C THR A 312 -0.71 18.64 21.37
N LEU A 313 -0.65 18.47 20.05
CA LEU A 313 0.37 19.09 19.20
C LEU A 313 -0.27 20.09 18.23
N SER A 314 0.49 21.09 17.80
CA SER A 314 0.06 22.09 16.81
C SER A 314 -0.22 21.45 15.43
N SER A 315 0.34 20.29 15.15
CA SER A 315 0.06 19.46 13.97
C SER A 315 0.14 18.00 14.34
N THR A 316 -0.68 17.17 13.71
CA THR A 316 -0.67 15.70 13.84
C THR A 316 0.38 15.03 12.94
N SER A 317 1.04 15.80 12.08
CA SER A 317 2.11 15.32 11.21
C SER A 317 3.13 16.41 10.91
N GLY A 318 4.34 15.99 10.53
CA GLY A 318 5.40 16.89 10.12
C GLY A 318 6.58 16.14 9.50
N VAL A 319 7.64 16.85 9.18
CA VAL A 319 8.88 16.28 8.64
C VAL A 319 10.02 16.40 9.67
N VAL A 320 11.05 15.60 9.50
CA VAL A 320 12.26 15.67 10.36
C VAL A 320 12.77 17.12 10.47
N GLY A 321 13.00 17.59 11.69
CA GLY A 321 13.47 18.94 11.99
C GLY A 321 12.36 20.00 12.13
N GLU A 322 11.12 19.69 11.76
CA GLU A 322 9.99 20.60 11.93
C GLU A 322 9.69 20.85 13.41
N LYS A 323 9.34 22.10 13.72
CA LYS A 323 8.97 22.49 15.08
C LYS A 323 7.48 22.35 15.29
N LEU A 324 7.11 21.70 16.37
CA LEU A 324 5.73 21.53 16.83
C LEU A 324 5.58 22.17 18.22
N LYS A 325 4.40 22.75 18.47
CA LYS A 325 4.02 23.21 19.78
C LYS A 325 3.30 22.10 20.52
N LEU A 326 3.88 21.64 21.62
CA LEU A 326 3.26 20.72 22.56
C LEU A 326 2.53 21.50 23.64
N ASN A 327 1.27 21.19 23.89
CA ASN A 327 0.51 21.68 25.02
C ASN A 327 -0.05 20.50 25.80
N VAL A 328 0.09 20.55 27.12
CA VAL A 328 -0.41 19.50 28.02
C VAL A 328 -1.18 20.14 29.16
N THR A 329 -2.28 19.54 29.55
CA THR A 329 -3.10 19.96 30.69
C THR A 329 -3.35 18.78 31.62
N GLY A 330 -3.60 19.03 32.89
CA GLY A 330 -3.96 17.99 33.87
C GLY A 330 -2.79 17.16 34.38
N LEU A 331 -1.54 17.61 34.16
CA LEU A 331 -0.36 16.95 34.71
C LEU A 331 -0.32 17.04 36.24
N SER A 332 0.40 16.13 36.88
CA SER A 332 0.76 16.24 38.28
C SER A 332 1.42 17.59 38.56
N THR A 333 1.00 18.26 39.64
CA THR A 333 1.51 19.59 39.98
C THR A 333 2.88 19.54 40.67
N THR A 334 3.41 18.36 40.93
CA THR A 334 4.67 18.15 41.64
C THR A 334 5.72 17.51 40.70
N GLY A 335 6.91 18.10 40.69
CA GLY A 335 8.08 17.52 40.05
C GLY A 335 8.33 17.95 38.60
N VAL A 336 9.49 17.56 38.14
CA VAL A 336 9.97 17.83 36.77
C VAL A 336 9.46 16.71 35.86
N HIS A 337 8.87 17.09 34.74
CA HIS A 337 8.46 16.18 33.69
C HIS A 337 9.48 16.12 32.58
N GLN A 338 9.71 14.95 32.03
CA GLN A 338 10.54 14.73 30.85
C GLN A 338 9.63 14.53 29.63
N ILE A 339 9.97 15.21 28.55
CA ILE A 339 9.31 15.07 27.24
C ILE A 339 10.22 14.22 26.38
N VAL A 340 9.73 13.05 25.96
CA VAL A 340 10.49 12.07 25.19
C VAL A 340 9.76 11.71 23.89
N TRP A 341 10.55 11.44 22.87
CA TRP A 341 10.09 10.91 21.61
C TRP A 341 10.27 9.40 21.61
N ALA A 342 9.17 8.69 21.54
CA ALA A 342 9.16 7.25 21.48
C ALA A 342 9.45 6.76 20.06
N SER A 343 10.43 5.88 19.89
CA SER A 343 10.89 5.38 18.60
C SER A 343 11.41 3.94 18.69
N VAL A 344 11.94 3.44 17.59
CA VAL A 344 12.61 2.13 17.50
C VAL A 344 13.96 2.28 16.80
N VAL A 345 14.87 1.35 17.07
CA VAL A 345 16.10 1.19 16.30
C VAL A 345 16.02 -0.13 15.54
N GLY A 346 16.16 -0.05 14.21
CA GLY A 346 16.13 -1.21 13.34
C GLY A 346 17.44 -2.00 13.36
N ASN A 347 17.36 -3.32 13.38
CA ASN A 347 18.50 -4.20 13.21
C ASN A 347 18.09 -5.44 12.41
N ARG A 348 18.31 -5.40 11.10
CA ARG A 348 18.04 -6.55 10.22
C ARG A 348 19.22 -7.51 10.07
N VAL A 349 20.41 -7.09 10.47
CA VAL A 349 21.64 -7.87 10.21
C VAL A 349 21.75 -9.06 11.15
N ASN A 350 21.33 -8.90 12.40
CA ASN A 350 21.47 -9.91 13.45
C ASN A 350 20.13 -10.21 14.15
N CYS A 351 19.01 -10.10 13.44
CA CYS A 351 17.74 -10.34 14.10
C CYS A 351 17.33 -11.81 14.02
N THR A 352 16.99 -12.36 15.18
CA THR A 352 16.23 -13.59 15.34
C THR A 352 14.95 -13.24 16.08
N GLY A 353 13.83 -13.21 15.34
CA GLY A 353 12.56 -12.75 15.91
C GLY A 353 12.33 -11.26 15.66
N THR A 354 12.30 -10.44 16.70
CA THR A 354 12.06 -9.00 16.59
C THR A 354 13.28 -8.27 16.05
N CYS A 355 13.12 -7.56 14.94
CA CYS A 355 14.21 -6.87 14.24
C CYS A 355 14.36 -5.40 14.67
N TRP A 356 13.77 -4.98 15.76
CA TRP A 356 13.86 -3.63 16.33
C TRP A 356 13.87 -3.65 17.84
N ILE A 357 14.42 -2.59 18.39
CA ILE A 357 14.48 -2.35 19.82
C ILE A 357 13.83 -0.99 20.08
N TYR A 358 12.93 -0.92 21.04
CA TYR A 358 12.36 0.35 21.47
C TYR A 358 13.40 1.25 22.09
N THR A 359 13.30 2.53 21.78
CA THR A 359 14.16 3.56 22.32
C THR A 359 13.37 4.83 22.59
N ALA A 360 13.85 5.62 23.54
CA ALA A 360 13.39 6.98 23.76
C ALA A 360 14.44 7.94 23.23
N VAL A 361 14.02 8.84 22.34
CA VAL A 361 14.89 9.90 21.82
C VAL A 361 14.68 11.14 22.65
N ASN A 362 15.78 11.69 23.18
CA ASN A 362 15.77 12.94 23.92
C ASN A 362 15.58 14.13 22.97
N LEU A 363 14.70 15.06 23.33
CA LEU A 363 14.31 16.20 22.49
C LEU A 363 15.01 17.52 22.83
N GLY A 364 15.85 17.53 23.85
CA GLY A 364 16.64 18.71 24.22
C GLY A 364 17.85 18.94 23.31
N ALA A 365 18.49 20.09 23.47
CA ALA A 365 19.67 20.44 22.68
C ALA A 365 20.78 19.40 22.82
N ASN A 366 21.43 19.05 21.69
CA ASN A 366 22.51 18.06 21.63
C ASN A 366 22.13 16.67 22.21
N GLY A 367 20.85 16.27 22.09
CA GLY A 367 20.37 14.99 22.60
C GLY A 367 20.22 14.92 24.12
N SER A 368 20.22 16.05 24.81
CA SER A 368 19.91 16.11 26.23
C SER A 368 18.41 15.88 26.49
N PRO A 369 18.01 15.45 27.70
CA PRO A 369 16.61 15.40 28.06
C PRO A 369 15.93 16.76 27.95
N LEU A 370 14.76 16.81 27.32
CA LEU A 370 13.89 17.98 27.36
C LEU A 370 13.00 17.85 28.61
N THR A 371 13.19 18.77 29.57
CA THR A 371 12.46 18.77 30.84
C THR A 371 11.67 20.04 31.03
N ALA A 372 10.54 19.94 31.71
CA ALA A 372 9.73 21.09 32.08
C ALA A 372 9.01 20.85 33.42
N THR A 373 8.76 21.92 34.17
CA THR A 373 7.93 21.88 35.36
C THR A 373 6.55 22.46 35.04
N PRO A 374 5.46 21.71 35.24
CA PRO A 374 4.13 22.24 34.99
C PRO A 374 3.80 23.44 35.87
N ASN A 375 3.06 24.38 35.33
CA ASN A 375 2.45 25.47 36.09
C ASN A 375 0.95 25.14 36.27
N ALA A 376 0.54 24.88 37.51
CA ALA A 376 -0.84 24.47 37.84
C ALA A 376 -1.35 23.32 36.94
N GLY A 377 -0.51 22.31 36.70
CA GLY A 377 -0.83 21.15 35.87
C GLY A 377 -0.77 21.39 34.36
N ASN A 378 -0.36 22.58 33.91
CA ASN A 378 -0.24 22.92 32.50
C ASN A 378 1.22 23.01 32.08
N LEU A 379 1.53 22.53 30.87
CA LEU A 379 2.84 22.61 30.26
C LEU A 379 2.71 23.02 28.80
N SER A 380 3.59 23.90 28.35
CA SER A 380 3.71 24.25 26.92
C SER A 380 5.18 24.27 26.54
N SER A 381 5.54 23.57 25.48
CA SER A 381 6.93 23.46 25.02
C SER A 381 7.00 23.40 23.51
N ASP A 382 8.07 23.94 22.95
CA ASP A 382 8.42 23.69 21.56
C ASP A 382 9.25 22.41 21.51
N ILE A 383 8.90 21.53 20.59
CA ILE A 383 9.65 20.31 20.28
C ILE A 383 10.02 20.31 18.81
N SER A 384 11.13 19.67 18.46
CA SER A 384 11.48 19.42 17.07
C SER A 384 11.37 17.93 16.77
N ILE A 385 10.79 17.59 15.63
CA ILE A 385 10.77 16.20 15.15
C ILE A 385 12.22 15.74 14.98
N PRO A 386 12.66 14.68 15.69
CA PRO A 386 14.06 14.27 15.65
C PRO A 386 14.44 13.67 14.30
N ASP A 387 15.75 13.71 13.99
CA ASP A 387 16.30 13.00 12.82
C ASP A 387 16.38 11.51 13.12
N HIS A 388 15.26 10.85 12.86
CA HIS A 388 15.02 9.44 13.17
C HIS A 388 14.07 8.81 12.14
N LEU A 389 13.62 7.58 12.39
CA LEU A 389 12.61 6.90 11.58
C LEU A 389 11.35 7.77 11.38
N GLY A 390 10.73 7.61 10.23
CA GLY A 390 9.42 8.16 9.92
C GLY A 390 8.25 7.29 10.36
N GLY A 391 7.06 7.62 9.85
CA GLY A 391 5.84 6.94 10.22
C GLY A 391 5.27 7.41 11.56
N TRP A 392 4.46 6.56 12.20
CA TRP A 392 3.83 6.90 13.46
C TRP A 392 4.79 6.82 14.65
N HIS A 393 4.83 7.90 15.42
CA HIS A 393 5.53 8.02 16.69
C HIS A 393 4.63 8.60 17.77
N VAL A 394 5.09 8.53 19.01
CA VAL A 394 4.37 9.06 20.16
C VAL A 394 5.28 9.96 20.97
N VAL A 395 4.82 11.19 21.24
CA VAL A 395 5.45 12.05 22.24
C VAL A 395 4.88 11.69 23.61
N GLN A 396 5.73 11.35 24.55
CA GLN A 396 5.37 10.95 25.89
C GLN A 396 5.85 11.99 26.91
N ILE A 397 5.00 12.30 27.86
CA ILE A 397 5.26 13.19 28.99
C ILE A 397 5.36 12.32 30.24
N LYS A 398 6.55 12.27 30.81
CA LYS A 398 6.89 11.33 31.90
C LYS A 398 7.25 12.06 33.18
N GLN A 399 6.79 11.51 34.30
CA GLN A 399 7.30 11.83 35.62
C GLN A 399 7.96 10.58 36.22
N GLY A 400 9.29 10.57 36.27
CA GLY A 400 10.03 9.35 36.56
C GLY A 400 9.76 8.27 35.50
N ASP A 401 9.31 7.10 35.93
CA ASP A 401 8.96 5.99 35.04
C ASP A 401 7.51 6.01 34.55
N LEU A 402 6.66 6.88 35.10
CA LEU A 402 5.26 6.97 34.75
C LEU A 402 5.04 7.90 33.55
N ILE A 403 4.27 7.45 32.57
CA ILE A 403 3.80 8.22 31.42
C ILE A 403 2.44 8.82 31.80
N GLU A 404 2.41 10.13 32.09
CA GLU A 404 1.17 10.81 32.45
C GLU A 404 0.33 11.22 31.25
N ALA A 405 0.96 11.53 30.11
CA ALA A 405 0.27 11.84 28.86
C ALA A 405 1.08 11.39 27.66
N GLN A 406 0.38 11.13 26.57
CA GLN A 406 1.01 10.84 25.28
C GLN A 406 0.16 11.34 24.12
N VAL A 407 0.81 11.69 23.01
CA VAL A 407 0.14 12.17 21.82
C VAL A 407 0.84 11.63 20.56
N PRO A 408 0.10 11.06 19.59
CA PRO A 408 0.66 10.54 18.36
C PRO A 408 1.04 11.66 17.40
N VAL A 409 2.05 11.39 16.59
CA VAL A 409 2.48 12.26 15.49
C VAL A 409 3.00 11.39 14.33
N TYR A 410 2.62 11.74 13.11
CA TYR A 410 3.11 11.08 11.91
C TYR A 410 4.27 11.85 11.29
N VAL A 411 5.41 11.19 11.14
CA VAL A 411 6.58 11.77 10.50
C VAL A 411 6.58 11.39 9.03
N LYS A 412 6.45 12.40 8.18
CA LYS A 412 6.44 12.26 6.73
C LYS A 412 7.84 12.15 6.17
N GLU A 413 7.98 11.43 5.09
CA GLU A 413 9.19 11.40 4.28
C GLU A 413 9.50 12.80 3.77
N SER A 414 10.77 13.09 3.67
CA SER A 414 11.25 14.38 3.15
C SER A 414 12.54 14.18 2.36
N ILE A 415 12.78 15.12 1.46
CA ILE A 415 13.94 15.13 0.59
C ILE A 415 14.82 16.27 1.06
N PHE A 416 16.10 15.99 1.31
CA PHE A 416 17.00 16.94 1.94
C PHE A 416 18.10 17.44 1.05
N ASN A 417 18.42 18.73 1.21
CA ASN A 417 19.75 19.23 0.92
C ASN A 417 20.68 18.88 2.07
N TYR A 418 21.63 17.99 1.79
CA TYR A 418 22.67 17.62 2.74
C TYR A 418 23.77 18.65 2.86
N LEU A 419 23.96 19.44 1.82
CA LEU A 419 25.00 20.44 1.74
C LEU A 419 24.34 21.81 1.65
N ASP A 420 24.88 22.76 2.39
CA ASP A 420 24.55 24.16 2.15
C ASP A 420 25.12 24.61 0.78
N LYS A 421 24.79 25.83 0.38
CA LYS A 421 25.29 26.43 -0.87
C LYS A 421 26.83 26.45 -0.99
N ASN A 422 27.58 26.22 0.11
CA ASN A 422 29.03 26.18 0.16
C ASN A 422 29.55 24.73 0.22
N GLY A 423 28.72 23.72 0.09
CA GLY A 423 29.10 22.31 0.15
C GLY A 423 29.32 21.78 1.57
N LYS A 424 28.93 22.51 2.61
CA LYS A 424 29.04 22.06 4.00
C LYS A 424 27.85 21.16 4.35
N VAL A 425 28.13 20.02 4.96
CA VAL A 425 27.10 19.11 5.45
C VAL A 425 26.25 19.80 6.51
N LEU A 426 24.95 19.91 6.23
CA LEU A 426 23.97 20.41 7.18
C LEU A 426 23.74 19.36 8.26
N SER A 427 23.88 19.76 9.53
CA SER A 427 23.49 18.91 10.64
C SER A 427 21.98 18.77 10.71
N ALA A 428 21.50 17.62 11.17
CA ALA A 428 20.09 17.35 11.41
C ALA A 428 19.46 18.50 12.25
N GLY A 429 18.33 19.02 11.81
CA GLY A 429 17.62 20.10 12.47
C GLY A 429 17.89 21.52 11.94
N VAL A 430 18.94 21.74 11.16
CA VAL A 430 19.21 23.06 10.54
C VAL A 430 18.47 23.21 9.20
N ALA A 431 18.17 22.09 8.54
CA ALA A 431 17.53 22.08 7.23
C ALA A 431 16.09 22.62 7.22
N ALA A 432 15.38 22.58 8.34
CA ALA A 432 13.98 23.00 8.40
C ALA A 432 13.78 24.53 8.32
N ALA A 433 14.80 25.33 8.62
CA ALA A 433 14.69 26.79 8.67
C ALA A 433 15.01 27.49 7.33
N ASP A 434 15.66 26.80 6.39
CA ASP A 434 16.17 27.42 5.14
C ASP A 434 15.60 26.75 3.88
N THR A 435 14.47 26.09 4.03
CA THR A 435 13.98 25.16 3.04
C THR A 435 12.92 25.73 2.13
N ALA A 436 13.35 26.13 1.00
CA ALA A 436 12.76 25.49 -0.18
C ALA A 436 13.25 24.03 -0.19
N LEU A 437 12.41 23.07 0.21
CA LEU A 437 12.64 21.62 0.08
C LEU A 437 12.80 21.31 -1.41
N THR A 438 13.99 21.51 -1.93
CA THR A 438 14.33 21.08 -3.26
C THR A 438 14.95 19.70 -3.13
N PRO A 439 14.27 18.67 -3.63
CA PRO A 439 14.88 17.37 -3.77
C PRO A 439 16.12 17.51 -4.62
N GLU A 440 17.26 17.21 -4.04
CA GLU A 440 18.52 17.34 -4.75
C GLU A 440 19.03 15.96 -5.13
N LEU A 441 19.14 15.80 -6.42
CA LEU A 441 20.01 14.84 -7.04
C LEU A 441 21.44 15.31 -6.85
N ARG A 442 22.33 14.38 -6.51
CA ARG A 442 23.75 14.68 -6.26
C ARG A 442 24.61 13.84 -7.19
N ASP A 443 25.74 14.39 -7.61
CA ASP A 443 26.77 13.58 -8.25
C ASP A 443 27.44 12.60 -7.27
N GLY A 444 28.31 11.76 -7.76
CA GLY A 444 29.05 10.79 -6.94
C GLY A 444 29.95 11.40 -5.86
N SER A 445 30.19 12.72 -5.91
CA SER A 445 30.93 13.49 -4.91
C SER A 445 30.02 14.16 -3.87
N GLY A 446 28.69 13.98 -4.00
CA GLY A 446 27.69 14.56 -3.09
C GLY A 446 27.31 16.00 -3.40
N VAL A 447 27.70 16.55 -4.55
CA VAL A 447 27.34 17.91 -4.99
C VAL A 447 25.97 17.90 -5.65
N PRO A 448 25.05 18.82 -5.32
CA PRO A 448 23.74 18.93 -5.96
C PRO A 448 23.88 19.10 -7.48
N LYS A 449 23.22 18.21 -8.23
CA LYS A 449 23.31 18.18 -9.70
C LYS A 449 22.06 17.51 -10.28
N THR A 450 21.54 18.07 -11.34
CA THR A 450 20.37 17.54 -12.07
C THR A 450 20.69 17.16 -13.51
N THR A 451 21.89 17.48 -13.97
CA THR A 451 22.35 17.24 -15.34
C THR A 451 23.61 16.38 -15.30
N PHE A 452 23.58 15.25 -16.02
CA PHE A 452 24.61 14.22 -15.99
C PHE A 452 25.02 13.85 -17.41
N LYS A 453 26.24 13.32 -17.57
CA LYS A 453 26.60 12.53 -18.76
C LYS A 453 26.18 11.08 -18.56
N ALA A 454 25.92 10.39 -19.65
CA ALA A 454 25.66 8.94 -19.57
C ALA A 454 26.86 8.24 -18.91
N GLY A 455 26.57 7.36 -17.94
CA GLY A 455 27.56 6.65 -17.12
C GLY A 455 27.99 7.36 -15.84
N GLU A 456 27.61 8.63 -15.60
CA GLU A 456 27.86 9.28 -14.33
C GLU A 456 26.97 8.70 -13.22
N GLU A 457 27.53 8.54 -12.03
CA GLU A 457 26.81 8.13 -10.83
C GLU A 457 26.10 9.31 -10.20
N PHE A 458 24.93 9.05 -9.63
CA PHE A 458 24.19 10.02 -8.81
C PHE A 458 23.47 9.34 -7.66
N THR A 459 23.07 10.13 -6.67
CA THR A 459 22.36 9.65 -5.50
C THR A 459 21.09 10.45 -5.27
N ILE A 460 20.10 9.75 -4.71
CA ILE A 460 18.86 10.32 -4.19
C ILE A 460 18.85 10.06 -2.69
N ALA A 461 18.66 11.10 -1.89
CA ALA A 461 18.62 10.99 -0.44
C ALA A 461 17.28 11.42 0.13
N MET A 462 16.78 10.65 1.09
CA MET A 462 15.52 10.89 1.80
C MET A 462 15.67 10.67 3.30
N LYS A 463 14.84 11.36 4.08
CA LYS A 463 14.67 11.15 5.51
C LYS A 463 13.20 10.92 5.85
N GLY A 464 12.95 10.44 7.07
CA GLY A 464 11.61 10.17 7.54
C GLY A 464 10.98 8.93 6.91
N VAL A 465 11.80 8.03 6.34
CA VAL A 465 11.32 6.71 5.90
C VAL A 465 10.88 5.91 7.13
N GLY A 466 9.71 5.32 7.05
CA GLY A 466 9.05 4.68 8.18
C GLY A 466 9.75 3.43 8.72
N TRP A 467 9.16 2.83 9.74
CA TRP A 467 9.72 1.67 10.44
C TRP A 467 8.87 0.41 10.31
N THR A 468 7.63 0.50 9.85
CA THR A 468 6.72 -0.63 9.70
C THR A 468 6.76 -1.22 8.29
N GLN A 469 6.15 -2.37 8.09
CA GLN A 469 6.03 -2.97 6.75
C GLN A 469 5.15 -2.15 5.78
N LEU A 470 4.44 -1.16 6.28
CA LEU A 470 3.55 -0.31 5.48
C LEU A 470 4.25 0.95 4.93
N ASP A 471 5.43 1.30 5.48
CA ASP A 471 6.07 2.59 5.18
C ASP A 471 7.61 2.61 5.21
N ASN A 472 8.28 1.45 5.40
CA ASN A 472 9.73 1.43 5.56
C ASN A 472 10.53 1.26 4.26
N THR A 473 9.86 1.04 3.15
CA THR A 473 10.52 0.67 1.89
C THR A 473 9.83 1.34 0.70
N LEU A 474 10.64 1.86 -0.21
CA LEU A 474 10.18 2.43 -1.48
C LEU A 474 10.83 1.70 -2.64
N ALA A 475 10.03 1.30 -3.61
CA ALA A 475 10.48 0.77 -4.88
C ALA A 475 10.90 1.91 -5.81
N VAL A 476 11.91 1.68 -6.62
CA VAL A 476 12.49 2.67 -7.54
C VAL A 476 12.22 2.25 -8.97
N THR A 477 11.66 3.15 -9.76
CA THR A 477 11.55 3.01 -11.20
C THR A 477 12.41 4.05 -11.91
N TYR A 478 12.99 3.67 -13.04
CA TYR A 478 13.70 4.56 -13.96
C TYR A 478 12.98 4.50 -15.31
N ASP A 479 12.44 5.62 -15.77
CA ASP A 479 11.58 5.70 -16.96
C ASP A 479 10.46 4.66 -16.98
N ASN A 480 9.74 4.55 -15.86
CA ASN A 480 8.70 3.56 -15.62
C ASN A 480 9.17 2.09 -15.64
N SER A 481 10.47 1.82 -15.62
CA SER A 481 11.01 0.47 -15.48
C SER A 481 11.43 0.23 -14.04
N TYR A 482 10.84 -0.73 -13.37
CA TYR A 482 11.22 -1.10 -12.00
C TYR A 482 12.65 -1.64 -11.97
N ILE A 483 13.51 -1.03 -11.17
CA ILE A 483 14.94 -1.35 -11.11
C ILE A 483 15.40 -1.85 -9.74
N GLY A 484 14.62 -1.65 -8.69
CA GLY A 484 14.97 -2.08 -7.34
C GLY A 484 14.24 -1.29 -6.28
N TYR A 485 14.70 -1.39 -5.04
CA TYR A 485 14.05 -0.73 -3.89
C TYR A 485 15.09 -0.26 -2.87
N GLY A 486 14.69 0.72 -2.05
CA GLY A 486 15.44 1.20 -0.90
C GLY A 486 14.61 1.05 0.39
N CYS A 487 15.29 0.82 1.51
CA CYS A 487 14.69 0.73 2.83
C CYS A 487 15.44 1.61 3.81
N GLY A 488 14.72 2.47 4.54
CA GLY A 488 15.30 3.36 5.55
C GLY A 488 15.38 2.78 6.96
N PHE A 489 14.90 1.56 7.18
CA PHE A 489 14.74 0.99 8.52
C PHE A 489 16.07 0.87 9.31
N ASN A 490 17.12 0.29 8.71
CA ASN A 490 18.40 0.10 9.39
C ASN A 490 19.23 1.37 9.56
N SER A 491 18.88 2.41 8.84
CA SER A 491 19.56 3.71 8.85
C SER A 491 18.74 4.80 9.52
N ASN A 492 17.87 4.41 10.45
CA ASN A 492 17.03 5.33 11.24
C ASN A 492 16.22 6.31 10.39
N GLY A 493 15.61 5.81 9.31
CA GLY A 493 14.77 6.62 8.42
C GLY A 493 15.53 7.37 7.32
N TYR A 494 16.85 7.19 7.26
CA TYR A 494 17.65 7.76 6.21
C TYR A 494 17.85 6.76 5.06
N MET A 495 17.46 7.11 3.86
CA MET A 495 17.60 6.28 2.68
C MET A 495 18.42 7.00 1.61
N VAL A 496 19.45 6.35 1.08
CA VAL A 496 20.22 6.82 -0.07
C VAL A 496 20.16 5.75 -1.16
N VAL A 497 19.72 6.16 -2.33
CA VAL A 497 19.67 5.32 -3.53
C VAL A 497 20.79 5.76 -4.47
N HIS A 498 21.65 4.82 -4.85
CA HIS A 498 22.73 5.04 -5.81
C HIS A 498 22.32 4.56 -7.18
N LEU A 499 22.43 5.41 -8.18
CA LEU A 499 22.03 5.15 -9.55
C LEU A 499 23.13 5.60 -10.53
N ILE A 500 23.05 5.09 -11.74
CA ILE A 500 23.87 5.53 -12.87
C ILE A 500 22.94 6.23 -13.88
N ALA A 501 23.32 7.40 -14.36
CA ALA A 501 22.61 8.10 -15.41
C ALA A 501 22.74 7.31 -16.72
N THR A 502 21.64 6.73 -17.18
CA THR A 502 21.60 5.88 -18.38
C THR A 502 20.52 6.32 -19.34
N GLY A 503 20.76 6.12 -20.61
CA GLY A 503 19.83 6.45 -21.67
C GLY A 503 20.41 7.40 -22.70
N LYS A 504 19.55 7.85 -23.62
CA LYS A 504 19.89 8.86 -24.63
C LYS A 504 19.93 10.25 -23.98
N PRO A 505 20.62 11.22 -24.61
CA PRO A 505 20.49 12.62 -24.18
C PRO A 505 19.04 13.07 -24.15
N GLY A 506 18.63 13.71 -23.05
CA GLY A 506 17.25 14.14 -22.79
C GLY A 506 16.84 14.00 -21.33
N THR A 507 15.55 14.12 -21.07
CA THR A 507 14.96 14.00 -19.74
C THR A 507 14.65 12.57 -19.40
N HIS A 508 15.10 12.12 -18.21
CA HIS A 508 14.81 10.82 -17.63
C HIS A 508 14.11 10.99 -16.27
N LEU A 509 13.17 10.12 -15.97
CA LEU A 509 12.33 10.19 -14.79
C LEU A 509 12.68 9.07 -13.81
N ILE A 510 12.77 9.42 -12.54
CA ILE A 510 12.96 8.45 -11.46
C ILE A 510 11.80 8.63 -10.48
N ASP A 511 11.03 7.57 -10.27
CA ASP A 511 9.91 7.57 -9.33
C ASP A 511 10.13 6.54 -8.24
N LEU A 512 9.79 6.93 -7.01
CA LEU A 512 9.77 6.03 -5.87
C LEU A 512 8.32 5.83 -5.45
N SER A 513 7.92 4.58 -5.26
CA SER A 513 6.57 4.21 -4.88
C SER A 513 6.59 3.30 -3.65
N PRO A 514 5.58 3.32 -2.79
CA PRO A 514 5.49 2.40 -1.67
C PRO A 514 5.44 0.95 -2.17
N VAL A 515 5.82 0.02 -1.30
CA VAL A 515 5.77 -1.42 -1.56
C VAL A 515 4.91 -2.12 -0.51
N LEU A 516 4.38 -3.27 -0.88
CA LEU A 516 3.75 -4.20 0.05
C LEU A 516 4.52 -5.51 0.04
N TYR A 517 4.87 -6.00 1.22
CA TYR A 517 5.43 -7.33 1.37
C TYR A 517 4.88 -7.98 2.64
N THR A 518 4.74 -9.28 2.62
CA THR A 518 4.25 -10.04 3.77
C THR A 518 5.35 -10.90 4.37
N ASN A 519 5.29 -11.13 5.67
CA ASN A 519 6.14 -12.12 6.35
C ASN A 519 5.65 -13.56 6.16
N GLN A 520 4.65 -13.78 5.31
CA GLN A 520 4.09 -15.12 5.12
C GLN A 520 5.07 -16.05 4.40
N PRO A 521 5.22 -17.31 4.86
CA PRO A 521 6.13 -18.28 4.24
C PRO A 521 5.86 -18.53 2.76
N SER A 522 4.62 -18.36 2.30
CA SER A 522 4.25 -18.49 0.88
C SER A 522 4.90 -17.45 -0.04
N PHE A 523 5.35 -16.32 0.51
CA PHE A 523 6.13 -15.31 -0.20
C PHE A 523 7.63 -15.37 0.13
N ALA A 524 8.04 -16.23 1.06
CA ALA A 524 9.44 -16.36 1.47
C ALA A 524 10.37 -16.84 0.35
N ASN A 525 9.84 -17.53 -0.66
CA ASN A 525 10.61 -17.94 -1.84
C ASN A 525 10.77 -16.83 -2.88
N THR A 526 10.08 -15.72 -2.71
CA THR A 526 10.35 -14.46 -3.41
C THR A 526 10.80 -13.47 -2.36
N PRO A 527 12.07 -13.51 -1.93
CA PRO A 527 12.57 -12.62 -0.88
C PRO A 527 12.40 -11.13 -1.22
N TYR A 528 11.85 -10.81 -2.37
CA TYR A 528 11.82 -9.51 -2.98
C TYR A 528 10.48 -9.21 -3.66
N GLY A 529 9.37 -9.61 -3.05
CA GLY A 529 8.04 -9.13 -3.44
C GLY A 529 7.84 -7.63 -3.15
N MET A 530 8.91 -6.83 -3.22
CA MET A 530 8.91 -5.39 -2.96
C MET A 530 8.64 -4.63 -4.25
N LEU A 531 7.50 -4.90 -4.84
CA LEU A 531 7.10 -4.32 -6.11
C LEU A 531 6.41 -2.96 -5.90
N PRO A 532 6.58 -1.99 -6.82
CA PRO A 532 5.94 -0.69 -6.70
C PRO A 532 4.42 -0.82 -6.62
N VAL A 533 3.78 -0.25 -5.60
CA VAL A 533 2.32 -0.18 -5.51
C VAL A 533 1.87 1.21 -5.92
N LEU A 534 1.16 1.29 -7.05
CA LEU A 534 0.80 2.56 -7.68
C LEU A 534 -0.50 3.15 -7.13
N THR A 535 -1.31 2.36 -6.44
CA THR A 535 -2.61 2.75 -5.85
C THR A 535 -2.49 3.29 -4.42
N ASN A 536 -1.34 3.85 -4.05
CA ASN A 536 -1.07 4.40 -2.72
C ASN A 536 -2.07 5.50 -2.29
N MET A 537 -2.80 6.08 -3.23
CA MET A 537 -3.74 7.17 -2.97
C MET A 537 -5.12 6.68 -2.53
N ASN A 538 -5.51 5.43 -2.84
CA ASN A 538 -6.88 4.98 -2.62
C ASN A 538 -7.08 3.50 -2.27
N ASP A 539 -6.09 2.63 -2.50
CA ASP A 539 -6.26 1.19 -2.21
C ASP A 539 -4.94 0.53 -1.77
N ILE A 540 -4.55 0.79 -0.53
CA ILE A 540 -3.46 0.09 0.17
C ILE A 540 -3.80 -0.07 1.65
N PRO A 541 -3.27 -1.09 2.34
CA PRO A 541 -3.67 -1.43 3.71
C PRO A 541 -3.42 -0.34 4.75
N GLY A 542 -2.43 0.54 4.53
CA GLY A 542 -2.03 1.52 5.53
C GLY A 542 -2.97 2.73 5.66
N LEU A 543 -3.77 3.04 4.63
CA LEU A 543 -4.56 4.27 4.59
C LEU A 543 -5.57 4.39 5.74
N ALA A 544 -6.27 3.32 6.06
CA ALA A 544 -7.25 3.35 7.14
C ALA A 544 -6.62 3.46 8.54
N LEU A 545 -5.33 3.16 8.65
CA LEU A 545 -4.53 3.35 9.86
C LEU A 545 -3.81 4.70 9.88
N GLY A 546 -4.10 5.58 8.92
CA GLY A 546 -3.49 6.89 8.83
C GLY A 546 -2.05 6.89 8.33
N TYR A 547 -1.56 5.81 7.72
CA TYR A 547 -0.28 5.81 7.02
C TYR A 547 -0.40 6.61 5.72
N GLN A 548 0.63 7.37 5.40
CA GLN A 548 0.68 8.21 4.21
C GLN A 548 1.90 7.87 3.34
N PRO A 549 2.02 6.64 2.83
CA PRO A 549 3.15 6.29 1.99
C PRO A 549 3.12 7.09 0.69
N PRO A 550 4.15 7.92 0.41
CA PRO A 550 4.16 8.83 -0.71
C PRO A 550 4.61 8.17 -2.00
N LYS A 551 4.31 8.84 -3.12
CA LYS A 551 5.14 8.76 -4.32
C LYS A 551 6.13 9.92 -4.33
N VAL A 552 7.36 9.63 -4.72
CA VAL A 552 8.42 10.63 -4.81
C VAL A 552 8.93 10.69 -6.24
N HIS A 553 9.04 11.89 -6.76
CA HIS A 553 9.30 12.14 -8.16
C HIS A 553 10.59 12.91 -8.34
N PHE A 554 11.53 12.34 -9.10
CA PHE A 554 12.75 12.99 -9.53
C PHE A 554 12.85 13.00 -11.06
N ALA A 555 13.70 13.85 -11.57
CA ALA A 555 14.08 13.84 -12.97
C ALA A 555 15.53 14.31 -13.15
N ILE A 556 16.21 13.74 -14.12
CA ILE A 556 17.54 14.16 -14.54
C ILE A 556 17.54 14.53 -16.00
N THR A 557 18.52 15.33 -16.39
CA THR A 557 18.84 15.56 -17.81
C THR A 557 20.14 14.88 -18.14
N ILE A 558 20.14 14.02 -19.15
CA ILE A 558 21.38 13.43 -19.70
C ILE A 558 21.85 14.29 -20.86
N THR A 559 23.11 14.69 -20.83
CA THR A 559 23.80 15.42 -21.91
C THR A 559 24.65 14.49 -22.76
N LYS A 560 25.02 14.97 -23.95
CA LYS A 560 25.94 14.27 -24.84
C LYS A 560 27.34 14.15 -24.26
#